data_1ff9424f679869ff9bccb227901b3157
#
_entry.id   1ff9424f679869ff9bccb227901b3157
#
_cell.length_a   1.000
_cell.length_b   1.000
_cell.length_c   1.000
_cell.angle_alpha   90.00
_cell.angle_beta   90.00
_cell.angle_gamma   90.00
#
_symmetry.space_group_name_H-M   'P 1'
#
loop_
_entity.id
_entity.type
_entity.pdbx_description
1 polymer ?
#
loop_
_entity_poly.entity_id
_entity_poly.type
_entity_poly.pdbx_seq_one_letter_code
_entity_poly.pdbx_strand_id
1 'polypeptide(L)'
;VSGSIGALAAPFARGPVGLPQLIESEDDLFSTFGKPYNTDKQYESWMVASSYLAYGGTMQVVRSDDAGLKNASDNATPALKIKSDEHYNQLGYDDNTISSTVIASKNPGTWANGIRVAVCDAKADQELLSVVGVNTVGYAVTQSMIGKAIVGAGSTSQADGYLKGIVTEVTGTTVGVKVLSHVTAAGVETDVDYQPTGTYAFNNLGTSTIPTFTPSAVAIGHASGYTTSYSTQRDWFEQQTVGLSTGLDPVQWDQLADRPSTSAYAASRGGRFDEVHVIVFDDKGTITGNAGTILEKHLNLSKAKDGEYSAGSPSYWRKYIKNN
;
A
#
# COMPACT_ATOMS: atom_id res chain seq x y z
N VAL A 1 1.86 7.24 -51.85
CA VAL A 1 0.92 8.21 -51.24
C VAL A 1 1.50 8.55 -49.89
N SER A 2 2.07 9.76 -49.72
CA SER A 2 2.44 10.24 -48.42
C SER A 2 1.14 10.49 -47.64
N GLY A 3 0.86 9.68 -46.64
CA GLY A 3 -0.28 9.90 -45.78
C GLY A 3 -0.18 11.28 -45.12
N SER A 4 -1.18 12.10 -45.26
CA SER A 4 -1.24 13.39 -44.55
C SER A 4 -1.45 13.10 -43.08
N ILE A 5 -0.56 13.64 -42.22
CA ILE A 5 -0.72 13.59 -40.79
C ILE A 5 -1.60 14.77 -40.41
N GLY A 6 -2.76 14.48 -39.77
CA GLY A 6 -3.63 15.51 -39.24
C GLY A 6 -3.06 16.10 -37.91
N ALA A 7 -3.53 17.27 -37.53
CA ALA A 7 -3.21 17.86 -36.25
C ALA A 7 -4.49 18.40 -35.57
N LEU A 8 -4.65 18.10 -34.30
CA LEU A 8 -5.79 18.56 -33.49
C LEU A 8 -5.31 19.01 -32.12
N ALA A 9 -5.65 20.23 -31.73
CA ALA A 9 -5.54 20.72 -30.35
C ALA A 9 -6.93 20.91 -29.80
N ALA A 10 -7.27 20.19 -28.71
CA ALA A 10 -8.62 20.19 -28.18
C ALA A 10 -8.67 19.80 -26.70
N PRO A 11 -9.78 20.11 -26.00
CA PRO A 11 -10.01 19.58 -24.67
C PRO A 11 -10.35 18.08 -24.73
N PHE A 12 -9.74 17.31 -23.85
CA PHE A 12 -10.03 15.88 -23.63
C PHE A 12 -10.14 15.56 -22.15
N ALA A 13 -10.82 14.45 -21.79
CA ALA A 13 -11.08 14.09 -20.42
C ALA A 13 -9.81 13.72 -19.67
N ARG A 14 -8.92 13.00 -20.30
CA ARG A 14 -7.66 12.51 -19.73
C ARG A 14 -6.54 12.61 -20.76
N GLY A 15 -5.37 12.10 -20.43
CA GLY A 15 -4.19 12.14 -21.30
C GLY A 15 -3.24 13.28 -20.96
N PRO A 16 -2.01 13.24 -21.49
CA PRO A 16 -0.99 14.24 -21.28
C PRO A 16 -1.45 15.59 -21.83
N VAL A 17 -1.12 16.67 -21.08
CA VAL A 17 -1.53 18.04 -21.43
C VAL A 17 -0.37 18.78 -22.07
N GLY A 18 -0.65 19.43 -23.19
CA GLY A 18 0.32 20.25 -23.90
C GLY A 18 1.42 19.46 -24.63
N LEU A 19 1.30 18.14 -24.69
CA LEU A 19 2.26 17.27 -25.33
C LEU A 19 1.63 16.58 -26.55
N PRO A 20 2.20 16.71 -27.76
CA PRO A 20 1.68 16.02 -28.94
C PRO A 20 1.77 14.49 -28.78
N GLN A 21 0.67 13.82 -29.02
CA GLN A 21 0.56 12.37 -29.09
C GLN A 21 0.24 11.92 -30.50
N LEU A 22 1.00 11.00 -31.03
CA LEU A 22 0.69 10.36 -32.30
C LEU A 22 -0.43 9.34 -32.07
N ILE A 23 -1.53 9.52 -32.77
CA ILE A 23 -2.72 8.67 -32.71
C ILE A 23 -2.95 8.06 -34.08
N GLU A 24 -2.97 6.75 -34.15
CA GLU A 24 -3.06 6.00 -35.38
C GLU A 24 -4.41 5.31 -35.57
N SER A 25 -5.15 5.17 -34.46
CA SER A 25 -6.46 4.52 -34.47
C SER A 25 -7.43 5.16 -33.45
N GLU A 26 -8.70 4.83 -33.59
CA GLU A 26 -9.73 5.21 -32.63
C GLU A 26 -9.48 4.58 -31.25
N ASP A 27 -8.96 3.35 -31.22
CA ASP A 27 -8.59 2.67 -29.99
C ASP A 27 -7.43 3.37 -29.27
N ASP A 28 -6.46 3.90 -30.01
CA ASP A 28 -5.39 4.73 -29.45
C ASP A 28 -5.93 6.04 -28.88
N LEU A 29 -6.86 6.67 -29.61
CA LEU A 29 -7.55 7.87 -29.13
C LEU A 29 -8.29 7.60 -27.83
N PHE A 30 -9.03 6.50 -27.78
CA PHE A 30 -9.77 6.09 -26.62
C PHE A 30 -8.87 5.74 -25.42
N SER A 31 -7.82 4.97 -25.66
CA SER A 31 -6.88 4.56 -24.58
C SER A 31 -6.11 5.76 -24.00
N THR A 32 -5.73 6.71 -24.84
CA THR A 32 -4.96 7.89 -24.44
C THR A 32 -5.82 8.98 -23.82
N PHE A 33 -6.93 9.35 -24.49
CA PHE A 33 -7.71 10.54 -24.15
C PHE A 33 -9.08 10.25 -23.50
N GLY A 34 -9.44 8.98 -23.41
CA GLY A 34 -10.67 8.52 -22.74
C GLY A 34 -11.91 8.56 -23.63
N LYS A 35 -13.04 8.32 -22.99
CA LYS A 35 -14.36 8.33 -23.64
C LYS A 35 -14.77 9.74 -24.05
N PRO A 36 -15.54 9.88 -25.16
CA PRO A 36 -16.21 11.14 -25.42
C PRO A 36 -17.34 11.32 -24.39
N TYR A 37 -17.42 12.53 -23.81
CA TYR A 37 -18.58 12.93 -23.01
C TYR A 37 -19.58 13.65 -23.88
N ASN A 38 -20.85 13.36 -23.69
CA ASN A 38 -21.94 13.91 -24.51
C ASN A 38 -22.45 15.29 -24.07
N THR A 39 -21.82 15.92 -23.10
CA THR A 39 -22.34 17.10 -22.41
C THR A 39 -21.53 18.37 -22.61
N ASP A 40 -20.40 18.30 -23.30
CA ASP A 40 -19.53 19.47 -23.48
C ASP A 40 -18.76 19.46 -24.82
N LYS A 41 -17.98 20.51 -25.04
CA LYS A 41 -17.15 20.70 -26.27
C LYS A 41 -16.15 19.56 -26.51
N GLN A 42 -15.88 18.75 -25.54
CA GLN A 42 -14.99 17.60 -25.64
C GLN A 42 -15.55 16.52 -26.56
N TYR A 43 -16.87 16.31 -26.53
CA TYR A 43 -17.53 15.35 -27.42
C TYR A 43 -17.30 15.71 -28.89
N GLU A 44 -17.48 16.96 -29.27
CA GLU A 44 -17.26 17.41 -30.65
C GLU A 44 -15.82 17.18 -31.10
N SER A 45 -14.85 17.56 -30.27
CA SER A 45 -13.43 17.36 -30.55
C SER A 45 -13.06 15.88 -30.70
N TRP A 46 -13.61 15.04 -29.83
CA TRP A 46 -13.39 13.60 -29.89
C TRP A 46 -13.97 13.00 -31.15
N MET A 47 -15.19 13.36 -31.54
CA MET A 47 -15.85 12.86 -32.74
C MET A 47 -15.16 13.34 -34.03
N VAL A 48 -14.61 14.53 -34.05
CA VAL A 48 -13.79 15.01 -35.18
C VAL A 48 -12.53 14.17 -35.34
N ALA A 49 -11.83 13.89 -34.24
CA ALA A 49 -10.65 13.02 -34.27
C ALA A 49 -10.99 11.59 -34.73
N SER A 50 -12.01 10.99 -34.13
CA SER A 50 -12.49 9.66 -34.47
C SER A 50 -12.87 9.56 -35.96
N SER A 51 -13.63 10.53 -36.46
CA SER A 51 -14.02 10.55 -37.91
C SER A 51 -12.81 10.64 -38.82
N TYR A 52 -11.79 11.44 -38.48
CA TYR A 52 -10.57 11.52 -39.26
C TYR A 52 -9.81 10.19 -39.30
N LEU A 53 -9.68 9.55 -38.10
CA LEU A 53 -8.99 8.26 -37.97
C LEU A 53 -9.72 7.14 -38.70
N ALA A 54 -11.06 7.16 -38.74
CA ALA A 54 -11.86 6.19 -39.48
C ALA A 54 -11.59 6.14 -40.98
N TYR A 55 -11.09 7.23 -41.53
CA TYR A 55 -10.62 7.28 -42.95
C TYR A 55 -9.19 6.79 -43.15
N GLY A 56 -8.57 6.19 -42.13
CA GLY A 56 -7.20 5.63 -42.20
C GLY A 56 -6.11 6.68 -42.14
N GLY A 57 -6.42 7.88 -41.62
CA GLY A 57 -5.44 8.92 -41.30
C GLY A 57 -4.74 8.69 -39.99
N THR A 58 -3.57 9.27 -39.82
CA THR A 58 -2.89 9.42 -38.55
C THR A 58 -2.92 10.90 -38.14
N MET A 59 -2.92 11.18 -36.82
CA MET A 59 -2.91 12.55 -36.39
C MET A 59 -2.07 12.78 -35.12
N GLN A 60 -1.52 14.02 -35.03
CA GLN A 60 -0.94 14.53 -33.82
C GLN A 60 -2.04 15.21 -32.99
N VAL A 61 -2.32 14.66 -31.82
CA VAL A 61 -3.35 15.20 -30.93
C VAL A 61 -2.70 15.83 -29.70
N VAL A 62 -3.07 17.06 -29.39
CA VAL A 62 -2.62 17.80 -28.21
C VAL A 62 -3.81 18.13 -27.35
N ARG A 63 -3.78 17.65 -26.12
CA ARG A 63 -4.76 18.07 -25.11
C ARG A 63 -4.46 19.49 -24.64
N SER A 64 -5.44 20.38 -24.76
CA SER A 64 -5.31 21.75 -24.31
C SER A 64 -5.16 21.86 -22.79
N ASP A 65 -4.36 22.80 -22.34
CA ASP A 65 -4.21 23.13 -20.92
C ASP A 65 -5.33 24.09 -20.45
N ASP A 66 -5.72 23.97 -19.20
CA ASP A 66 -6.63 24.86 -18.51
C ASP A 66 -6.11 25.14 -17.09
N ALA A 67 -6.29 26.36 -16.61
CA ALA A 67 -5.84 26.76 -15.28
C ALA A 67 -6.51 25.96 -14.14
N GLY A 68 -7.71 25.48 -14.38
CA GLY A 68 -8.48 24.67 -13.42
C GLY A 68 -8.14 23.19 -13.39
N LEU A 69 -7.31 22.70 -14.32
CA LEU A 69 -6.91 21.30 -14.36
C LEU A 69 -6.09 20.91 -13.13
N LYS A 70 -6.49 19.81 -12.46
CA LYS A 70 -5.84 19.25 -11.29
C LYS A 70 -5.83 17.72 -11.38
N ASN A 71 -4.80 17.11 -10.79
CA ASN A 71 -4.76 15.66 -10.63
C ASN A 71 -5.60 15.25 -9.43
N ALA A 72 -6.33 14.15 -9.55
CA ALA A 72 -6.90 13.50 -8.40
C ALA A 72 -5.75 12.94 -7.53
N SER A 73 -5.83 13.13 -6.22
CA SER A 73 -4.80 12.73 -5.27
C SER A 73 -5.42 12.35 -3.93
N ASP A 74 -4.66 11.64 -3.11
CA ASP A 74 -5.03 11.28 -1.74
C ASP A 74 -5.12 12.50 -0.81
N ASN A 75 -4.53 13.63 -1.21
CA ASN A 75 -4.66 14.91 -0.51
C ASN A 75 -4.91 16.05 -1.50
N ALA A 76 -5.96 16.82 -1.25
CA ALA A 76 -6.35 17.94 -2.09
C ALA A 76 -5.54 19.22 -1.84
N THR A 77 -4.69 19.27 -0.82
CA THR A 77 -3.95 20.49 -0.44
C THR A 77 -2.47 20.15 -0.19
N PRO A 78 -1.54 20.71 -0.98
CA PRO A 78 -1.80 21.56 -2.16
C PRO A 78 -2.37 20.78 -3.35
N ALA A 79 -3.17 21.44 -4.16
CA ALA A 79 -3.69 20.85 -5.38
C ALA A 79 -2.55 20.63 -6.39
N LEU A 80 -2.45 19.40 -6.90
CA LEU A 80 -1.40 19.03 -7.84
C LEU A 80 -1.83 19.29 -9.29
N LYS A 81 -0.89 19.69 -10.11
CA LYS A 81 -1.03 19.78 -11.57
C LYS A 81 0.19 19.16 -12.25
N ILE A 82 0.13 17.88 -12.50
CA ILE A 82 1.15 17.10 -13.23
C ILE A 82 0.60 16.85 -14.62
N LYS A 83 1.18 17.48 -15.63
CA LYS A 83 0.65 17.49 -17.00
C LYS A 83 1.04 16.26 -17.79
N SER A 84 2.26 15.76 -17.56
CA SER A 84 2.88 14.65 -18.28
C SER A 84 4.03 14.07 -17.46
N ASP A 85 4.61 12.96 -17.90
CA ASP A 85 5.81 12.38 -17.29
C ASP A 85 7.01 13.34 -17.34
N GLU A 86 7.15 14.09 -18.41
CA GLU A 86 8.21 15.11 -18.53
C GLU A 86 8.01 16.23 -17.50
N HIS A 87 6.79 16.70 -17.34
CA HIS A 87 6.47 17.72 -16.34
C HIS A 87 6.68 17.19 -14.91
N TYR A 88 6.36 15.94 -14.65
CA TYR A 88 6.65 15.26 -13.39
C TYR A 88 8.16 15.28 -13.08
N ASN A 89 8.98 14.93 -14.07
CA ASN A 89 10.45 14.94 -13.93
C ASN A 89 11.00 16.37 -13.75
N GLN A 90 10.45 17.35 -14.47
CA GLN A 90 10.82 18.77 -14.31
C GLN A 90 10.50 19.31 -12.90
N LEU A 91 9.43 18.83 -12.29
CA LEU A 91 9.06 19.17 -10.91
C LEU A 91 9.93 18.48 -9.85
N GLY A 92 10.79 17.54 -10.25
CA GLY A 92 11.70 16.82 -9.37
C GLY A 92 11.00 15.87 -8.39
N TYR A 93 9.85 15.34 -8.74
CA TYR A 93 9.06 14.50 -7.84
C TYR A 93 9.65 13.09 -7.63
N ASP A 94 10.58 12.65 -8.46
CA ASP A 94 11.32 11.41 -8.23
C ASP A 94 12.22 11.48 -6.99
N ASP A 95 12.84 12.64 -6.78
CA ASP A 95 13.80 12.85 -5.70
C ASP A 95 13.17 13.51 -4.48
N ASN A 96 12.09 14.25 -4.69
CA ASN A 96 11.43 15.00 -3.65
C ASN A 96 10.03 14.49 -3.39
N THR A 97 9.75 14.19 -2.15
CA THR A 97 8.39 13.89 -1.71
C THR A 97 7.58 15.16 -1.63
N ILE A 98 6.41 15.15 -2.22
CA ILE A 98 5.37 16.11 -1.87
C ILE A 98 4.91 15.71 -0.47
N SER A 99 5.18 16.54 0.52
CA SER A 99 5.04 16.18 1.94
C SER A 99 3.61 15.79 2.37
N SER A 100 2.62 16.03 1.53
CA SER A 100 1.21 15.81 1.84
C SER A 100 0.51 14.81 0.91
N THR A 101 1.17 14.33 -0.14
CA THR A 101 0.56 13.46 -1.15
C THR A 101 1.42 12.24 -1.40
N VAL A 102 0.84 11.07 -1.30
CA VAL A 102 1.50 9.78 -1.56
C VAL A 102 1.15 9.26 -2.95
N ILE A 103 -0.10 9.44 -3.38
CA ILE A 103 -0.63 8.92 -4.63
C ILE A 103 -1.39 10.02 -5.36
N ALA A 104 -1.16 10.13 -6.66
CA ALA A 104 -1.89 11.03 -7.54
C ALA A 104 -2.15 10.35 -8.90
N SER A 105 -3.20 10.78 -9.58
CA SER A 105 -3.45 10.34 -10.97
C SER A 105 -2.34 10.84 -11.90
N LYS A 106 -1.97 10.01 -12.88
CA LYS A 106 -0.88 10.31 -13.84
C LYS A 106 -1.15 11.59 -14.65
N ASN A 107 -2.41 11.84 -14.98
CA ASN A 107 -2.84 12.97 -15.77
C ASN A 107 -3.95 13.76 -15.05
N PRO A 108 -4.05 15.09 -15.22
CA PRO A 108 -5.08 15.86 -14.58
C PRO A 108 -6.46 15.64 -15.22
N GLY A 109 -7.49 15.80 -14.43
CA GLY A 109 -8.89 15.72 -14.86
C GLY A 109 -9.78 15.03 -13.84
N THR A 110 -11.07 15.25 -13.96
CA THR A 110 -12.09 14.67 -13.06
C THR A 110 -12.32 13.17 -13.28
N TRP A 111 -11.79 12.63 -14.35
CA TRP A 111 -11.89 11.19 -14.70
C TRP A 111 -11.41 10.26 -13.60
N ALA A 112 -10.39 10.70 -12.85
CA ALA A 112 -9.79 9.91 -11.78
C ALA A 112 -10.47 10.09 -10.41
N ASN A 113 -11.49 10.94 -10.28
CA ASN A 113 -12.19 11.19 -9.01
C ASN A 113 -13.03 9.97 -8.55
N GLY A 114 -13.24 9.01 -9.43
CA GLY A 114 -13.92 7.74 -9.15
C GLY A 114 -12.99 6.58 -8.83
N ILE A 115 -11.68 6.81 -8.83
CA ILE A 115 -10.68 5.79 -8.55
C ILE A 115 -10.47 5.64 -7.05
N ARG A 116 -10.29 4.41 -6.61
CA ARG A 116 -9.83 4.05 -5.27
C ARG A 116 -8.53 3.29 -5.37
N VAL A 117 -7.54 3.68 -4.59
CA VAL A 117 -6.29 2.95 -4.44
C VAL A 117 -6.30 2.27 -3.08
N ALA A 118 -6.19 0.96 -3.08
CA ALA A 118 -6.08 0.15 -1.89
C ALA A 118 -4.64 -0.34 -1.73
N VAL A 119 -4.11 -0.20 -0.53
CA VAL A 119 -2.74 -0.59 -0.19
C VAL A 119 -2.80 -1.58 0.96
N CYS A 120 -2.16 -2.73 0.79
CA CYS A 120 -1.94 -3.69 1.87
C CYS A 120 -0.44 -3.80 2.15
N ASP A 121 -0.05 -3.35 3.31
CA ASP A 121 1.33 -3.36 3.78
C ASP A 121 1.61 -4.63 4.57
N ALA A 122 2.78 -5.21 4.39
CA ALA A 122 3.21 -6.39 5.15
C ALA A 122 3.37 -6.04 6.63
N LYS A 123 2.83 -6.91 7.47
CA LYS A 123 2.93 -6.85 8.92
C LYS A 123 3.40 -8.17 9.51
N ALA A 124 3.69 -8.16 10.79
CA ALA A 124 3.84 -9.36 11.59
C ALA A 124 2.58 -10.24 11.51
N ASP A 125 2.74 -11.53 11.67
CA ASP A 125 1.62 -12.49 11.63
C ASP A 125 0.59 -12.21 12.73
N GLN A 126 1.04 -11.67 13.87
CA GLN A 126 0.18 -11.31 15.00
C GLN A 126 0.61 -9.98 15.62
N GLU A 127 -0.35 -9.23 16.06
CA GLU A 127 -0.14 -7.99 16.81
C GLU A 127 -0.53 -8.20 18.28
N LEU A 128 0.35 -7.76 19.18
CA LEU A 128 0.00 -7.60 20.59
C LEU A 128 -0.72 -6.26 20.74
N LEU A 129 -2.02 -6.33 20.88
CA LEU A 129 -2.81 -5.13 21.07
C LEU A 129 -2.47 -4.46 22.42
N SER A 130 -2.05 -3.23 22.32
CA SER A 130 -2.03 -2.29 23.44
C SER A 130 -1.17 -2.69 24.62
N VAL A 131 0.10 -2.49 24.52
CA VAL A 131 0.97 -2.40 25.71
C VAL A 131 0.77 -1.03 26.37
N VAL A 132 -0.40 -0.80 26.98
CA VAL A 132 -0.67 0.43 27.73
C VAL A 132 0.19 0.44 28.99
N GLY A 133 0.99 1.46 29.19
CA GLY A 133 1.75 1.67 30.44
C GLY A 133 3.19 1.13 30.46
N VAL A 134 3.75 0.71 29.32
CA VAL A 134 5.17 0.30 29.21
C VAL A 134 6.15 1.36 29.72
N ASN A 135 5.76 2.60 29.70
CA ASN A 135 6.62 3.72 30.08
C ASN A 135 6.79 3.94 31.58
N THR A 136 6.08 3.21 32.43
CA THR A 136 6.18 3.44 33.87
C THR A 136 7.43 2.86 34.52
N VAL A 137 8.22 2.07 33.81
CA VAL A 137 9.40 1.39 34.35
C VAL A 137 10.64 1.52 33.46
N GLY A 138 10.68 2.49 32.58
CA GLY A 138 11.91 2.83 31.85
C GLY A 138 12.26 1.96 30.65
N TYR A 139 11.35 1.13 30.17
CA TYR A 139 11.54 0.38 28.93
C TYR A 139 10.72 1.01 27.81
N ALA A 140 11.38 1.66 26.89
CA ALA A 140 10.79 2.05 25.63
C ALA A 140 10.87 0.87 24.65
N VAL A 141 9.77 0.50 24.07
CA VAL A 141 9.76 -0.39 22.91
C VAL A 141 10.37 0.37 21.74
N THR A 142 11.41 -0.16 21.15
CA THR A 142 12.17 0.52 20.10
C THR A 142 12.34 -0.38 18.90
N GLN A 143 12.58 0.22 17.73
CA GLN A 143 12.85 -0.49 16.48
C GLN A 143 14.01 -1.49 16.58
N SER A 144 14.96 -1.26 17.49
CA SER A 144 16.08 -2.17 17.74
C SER A 144 15.67 -3.52 18.35
N MET A 145 14.42 -3.65 18.78
CA MET A 145 13.85 -4.90 19.30
C MET A 145 13.39 -5.85 18.20
N ILE A 146 13.23 -5.36 16.98
CA ILE A 146 12.83 -6.20 15.85
C ILE A 146 13.87 -7.30 15.63
N GLY A 147 13.41 -8.54 15.48
CA GLY A 147 14.26 -9.72 15.34
C GLY A 147 14.69 -10.37 16.66
N LYS A 148 14.39 -9.74 17.81
CA LYS A 148 14.71 -10.30 19.12
C LYS A 148 13.59 -11.19 19.63
N ALA A 149 13.97 -12.20 20.40
CA ALA A 149 13.01 -13.06 21.06
C ALA A 149 12.24 -12.32 22.14
N ILE A 150 10.97 -12.65 22.27
CA ILE A 150 10.09 -12.13 23.30
C ILE A 150 9.42 -13.31 24.04
N VAL A 151 9.28 -13.18 25.34
CA VAL A 151 8.58 -14.14 26.18
C VAL A 151 7.49 -13.44 26.96
N GLY A 152 6.27 -13.92 26.83
CA GLY A 152 5.12 -13.41 27.56
C GLY A 152 4.62 -14.44 28.56
N ALA A 153 4.52 -14.09 29.83
CA ALA A 153 4.00 -14.96 30.88
C ALA A 153 2.48 -14.82 31.03
N GLY A 154 1.82 -15.90 31.42
CA GLY A 154 0.41 -15.92 31.76
C GLY A 154 0.10 -14.98 32.95
N SER A 155 -1.08 -14.36 32.94
CA SER A 155 -1.35 -13.24 33.83
C SER A 155 -1.47 -13.62 35.27
N THR A 156 -2.09 -13.77 36.04
CA THR A 156 -2.27 -13.72 37.49
C THR A 156 -1.76 -14.94 38.27
N SER A 157 -1.67 -16.08 37.66
CA SER A 157 -1.18 -17.33 38.30
C SER A 157 -0.43 -18.23 37.34
N GLN A 158 -0.02 -17.71 36.19
CA GLN A 158 0.54 -18.52 35.11
C GLN A 158 -0.40 -19.64 34.64
N ALA A 159 -1.69 -19.50 34.88
CA ALA A 159 -2.67 -20.52 34.51
C ALA A 159 -2.65 -20.83 33.00
N ASP A 160 -2.43 -19.80 32.21
CA ASP A 160 -2.35 -19.93 30.74
C ASP A 160 -0.93 -20.23 30.25
N GLY A 161 0.05 -20.32 31.17
CA GLY A 161 1.45 -20.51 30.78
C GLY A 161 2.07 -19.23 30.20
N TYR A 162 2.94 -19.40 29.20
CA TYR A 162 3.59 -18.28 28.52
C TYR A 162 3.80 -18.56 27.03
N LEU A 163 3.97 -17.48 26.27
CA LEU A 163 4.27 -17.53 24.85
C LEU A 163 5.74 -17.23 24.60
N LYS A 164 6.30 -17.86 23.59
CA LYS A 164 7.59 -17.48 23.01
C LYS A 164 7.37 -16.98 21.59
N GLY A 165 8.07 -15.95 21.21
CA GLY A 165 7.94 -15.36 19.89
C GLY A 165 9.13 -14.52 19.49
N ILE A 166 9.03 -13.92 18.33
CA ILE A 166 10.00 -12.96 17.80
C ILE A 166 9.30 -11.65 17.53
N VAL A 167 9.89 -10.54 17.93
CA VAL A 167 9.41 -9.21 17.61
C VAL A 167 9.63 -8.96 16.12
N THR A 168 8.57 -8.67 15.40
CA THR A 168 8.59 -8.48 13.95
C THR A 168 8.31 -7.05 13.53
N GLU A 169 7.61 -6.29 14.38
CA GLU A 169 7.29 -4.89 14.16
C GLU A 169 7.22 -4.13 15.48
N VAL A 170 7.53 -2.84 15.44
CA VAL A 170 7.31 -1.90 16.55
C VAL A 170 6.71 -0.63 15.97
N THR A 171 5.48 -0.32 16.37
CA THR A 171 4.76 0.89 15.96
C THR A 171 4.21 1.61 17.19
N GLY A 172 4.85 2.70 17.56
CA GLY A 172 4.48 3.43 18.79
C GLY A 172 4.62 2.54 20.02
N THR A 173 3.50 2.21 20.65
CA THR A 173 3.42 1.31 21.83
C THR A 173 2.98 -0.11 21.46
N THR A 174 2.77 -0.39 20.19
CA THR A 174 2.34 -1.70 19.67
C THR A 174 3.55 -2.48 19.20
N VAL A 175 3.59 -3.75 19.54
CA VAL A 175 4.64 -4.68 19.14
C VAL A 175 3.99 -5.79 18.34
N GLY A 176 4.40 -5.95 17.08
CA GLY A 176 4.05 -7.12 16.29
C GLY A 176 4.93 -8.28 16.70
N VAL A 177 4.36 -9.45 16.93
CA VAL A 177 5.07 -10.65 17.35
C VAL A 177 4.63 -11.84 16.52
N LYS A 178 5.60 -12.53 15.96
CA LYS A 178 5.37 -13.89 15.47
C LYS A 178 5.48 -14.86 16.65
N VAL A 179 4.38 -15.46 17.04
CA VAL A 179 4.37 -16.50 18.09
C VAL A 179 4.95 -17.79 17.50
N LEU A 180 5.86 -18.41 18.23
CA LEU A 180 6.54 -19.66 17.84
C LEU A 180 6.06 -20.83 18.65
N SER A 181 5.90 -20.66 19.97
CA SER A 181 5.44 -21.72 20.84
C SER A 181 4.64 -21.21 22.02
N HIS A 182 3.82 -22.07 22.55
CA HIS A 182 3.09 -21.91 23.80
C HIS A 182 3.60 -22.94 24.82
N VAL A 183 3.97 -22.46 25.99
CA VAL A 183 4.35 -23.32 27.11
C VAL A 183 3.24 -23.23 28.14
N THR A 184 2.59 -24.35 28.42
CA THR A 184 1.51 -24.44 29.42
C THR A 184 2.03 -24.21 30.83
N ALA A 185 1.14 -23.99 31.79
CA ALA A 185 1.49 -23.91 33.22
C ALA A 185 2.19 -25.16 33.74
N ALA A 186 1.93 -26.31 33.13
CA ALA A 186 2.61 -27.59 33.45
C ALA A 186 3.99 -27.72 32.79
N GLY A 187 4.45 -26.71 32.05
CA GLY A 187 5.75 -26.74 31.39
C GLY A 187 5.80 -27.50 30.05
N VAL A 188 4.64 -27.90 29.52
CA VAL A 188 4.57 -28.55 28.22
C VAL A 188 4.65 -27.48 27.12
N GLU A 189 5.67 -27.57 26.28
CA GLU A 189 5.85 -26.69 25.12
C GLU A 189 5.21 -27.30 23.87
N THR A 190 4.48 -26.49 23.14
CA THR A 190 3.87 -26.86 21.86
C THR A 190 4.15 -25.76 20.86
N ASP A 191 4.63 -26.14 19.68
CA ASP A 191 4.77 -25.20 18.58
C ASP A 191 3.40 -24.73 18.12
N VAL A 192 3.27 -23.44 17.92
CA VAL A 192 2.03 -22.82 17.47
C VAL A 192 2.35 -21.77 16.42
N ASP A 193 1.54 -21.72 15.40
CA ASP A 193 1.59 -20.74 14.32
C ASP A 193 0.44 -19.72 14.42
N TYR A 194 -0.36 -19.84 15.45
CA TYR A 194 -1.45 -18.93 15.79
C TYR A 194 -1.37 -18.54 17.25
N GLN A 195 -2.10 -17.51 17.61
CA GLN A 195 -2.16 -17.05 18.98
C GLN A 195 -3.13 -17.93 19.80
N PRO A 196 -2.67 -18.65 20.83
CA PRO A 196 -3.55 -19.41 21.72
C PRO A 196 -4.51 -18.49 22.46
N THR A 197 -5.70 -19.01 22.78
CA THR A 197 -6.65 -18.33 23.64
C THR A 197 -6.06 -18.18 25.03
N GLY A 198 -6.10 -16.98 25.57
CA GLY A 198 -5.64 -16.72 26.95
C GLY A 198 -5.24 -15.28 27.15
N THR A 199 -4.84 -14.96 28.37
CA THR A 199 -4.30 -13.67 28.73
C THR A 199 -2.84 -13.84 29.13
N TYR A 200 -1.96 -13.16 28.41
CA TYR A 200 -0.52 -13.25 28.60
C TYR A 200 0.03 -11.91 29.06
N ALA A 201 0.90 -11.94 30.06
CA ALA A 201 1.57 -10.79 30.59
C ALA A 201 3.03 -10.78 30.13
N PHE A 202 3.53 -9.62 29.78
CA PHE A 202 4.96 -9.42 29.63
C PHE A 202 5.50 -8.85 30.93
N ASN A 203 6.16 -9.68 31.69
CA ASN A 203 6.71 -9.28 32.98
C ASN A 203 8.08 -8.65 32.82
N ASN A 204 8.28 -7.58 33.54
CA ASN A 204 9.62 -7.10 33.77
C ASN A 204 10.37 -8.12 34.63
N LEU A 205 11.29 -8.84 34.04
CA LEU A 205 12.09 -9.84 34.73
C LEU A 205 13.17 -9.18 35.59
N GLY A 206 12.78 -8.23 36.43
CA GLY A 206 13.64 -7.64 37.40
C GLY A 206 13.83 -6.14 37.32
N THR A 207 14.11 -5.59 38.42
CA THR A 207 14.42 -4.19 38.65
C THR A 207 15.58 -3.73 37.76
N SER A 208 15.30 -2.80 36.88
CA SER A 208 16.24 -1.87 36.24
C SER A 208 17.38 -2.42 35.38
N THR A 209 17.59 -3.70 35.26
CA THR A 209 18.53 -4.27 34.29
C THR A 209 17.78 -5.14 33.30
N ILE A 210 17.94 -4.84 32.03
CA ILE A 210 17.55 -5.79 30.96
C ILE A 210 18.29 -7.09 31.29
N PRO A 211 17.56 -8.19 31.56
CA PRO A 211 18.23 -9.44 31.77
C PRO A 211 19.06 -9.70 30.52
N THR A 212 20.34 -9.87 30.69
CA THR A 212 21.23 -10.29 29.62
C THR A 212 20.91 -11.74 29.30
N PHE A 213 19.81 -11.95 28.63
CA PHE A 213 19.63 -13.19 27.87
C PHE A 213 20.52 -13.07 26.66
N THR A 214 21.65 -13.72 26.74
CA THR A 214 22.50 -13.89 25.60
C THR A 214 21.82 -14.85 24.63
N PRO A 215 21.78 -14.52 23.38
CA PRO A 215 22.13 -13.23 22.79
C PRO A 215 20.95 -12.44 22.25
N SER A 216 19.74 -12.81 22.49
CA SER A 216 18.62 -12.29 21.69
C SER A 216 17.27 -12.20 22.38
N ALA A 217 17.16 -12.50 23.66
CA ALA A 217 15.89 -12.38 24.36
C ALA A 217 15.74 -10.97 24.93
N VAL A 218 14.66 -10.29 24.57
CA VAL A 218 14.19 -9.11 25.25
C VAL A 218 12.95 -9.51 26.04
N ALA A 219 13.03 -9.43 27.34
CA ALA A 219 11.82 -9.41 28.13
C ALA A 219 11.20 -8.01 27.97
N ILE A 220 10.12 -7.92 27.26
CA ILE A 220 9.27 -6.73 27.30
C ILE A 220 8.46 -6.87 28.56
N GLY A 221 8.86 -6.17 29.60
CA GLY A 221 8.29 -6.35 30.90
C GLY A 221 7.58 -5.13 31.43
N HIS A 222 6.66 -5.41 32.27
CA HIS A 222 5.84 -4.43 32.95
C HIS A 222 5.94 -4.65 34.47
N ALA A 223 6.00 -3.56 35.20
CA ALA A 223 6.30 -3.61 36.64
C ALA A 223 5.23 -4.25 37.51
N SER A 224 4.02 -4.40 37.09
CA SER A 224 2.99 -5.12 37.82
C SER A 224 1.74 -5.36 36.98
N GLY A 225 1.39 -6.61 36.81
CA GLY A 225 0.06 -7.02 36.37
C GLY A 225 -0.38 -6.57 35.01
N TYR A 226 0.55 -6.35 34.11
CA TYR A 226 0.23 -5.98 32.75
C TYR A 226 -0.16 -7.20 31.94
N THR A 227 -1.39 -7.21 31.53
CA THR A 227 -1.92 -8.30 30.69
C THR A 227 -2.26 -7.78 29.31
N THR A 228 -1.75 -8.41 28.30
CA THR A 228 -2.25 -8.28 26.96
C THR A 228 -3.36 -9.30 26.75
N SER A 229 -4.56 -8.82 26.47
CA SER A 229 -5.63 -9.70 26.05
C SER A 229 -5.44 -10.02 24.59
N TYR A 230 -5.26 -11.28 24.32
CA TYR A 230 -5.32 -11.79 22.96
C TYR A 230 -6.74 -12.27 22.71
N SER A 231 -7.35 -11.83 21.65
CA SER A 231 -8.55 -12.48 21.17
C SER A 231 -8.16 -13.70 20.33
N THR A 232 -9.00 -14.71 20.31
CA THR A 232 -8.96 -15.85 19.39
C THR A 232 -9.14 -15.38 17.96
N GLN A 233 -8.22 -14.59 17.48
CA GLN A 233 -8.50 -13.89 16.26
C GLN A 233 -7.80 -14.54 15.12
N ARG A 234 -8.50 -14.50 14.03
CA ARG A 234 -7.95 -14.68 12.72
C ARG A 234 -6.70 -13.83 12.56
N ASP A 235 -5.83 -14.29 11.73
CA ASP A 235 -4.74 -13.53 11.20
C ASP A 235 -5.18 -12.12 10.76
N TRP A 236 -4.34 -11.13 10.98
CA TRP A 236 -4.65 -9.76 10.60
C TRP A 236 -5.02 -9.63 9.11
N PHE A 237 -4.39 -10.43 8.26
CA PHE A 237 -4.62 -10.38 6.81
C PHE A 237 -6.00 -10.90 6.43
N GLU A 238 -6.47 -11.97 7.06
CA GLU A 238 -7.81 -12.51 6.85
C GLU A 238 -8.94 -11.53 7.24
N GLN A 239 -8.61 -10.54 8.05
CA GLN A 239 -9.57 -9.50 8.48
C GLN A 239 -9.51 -8.25 7.63
N GLN A 240 -8.50 -8.12 6.79
CA GLN A 240 -8.33 -6.93 5.97
C GLN A 240 -9.33 -6.91 4.83
N THR A 241 -10.01 -5.79 4.69
CA THR A 241 -10.97 -5.55 3.62
C THR A 241 -10.65 -4.27 2.88
N VAL A 242 -10.98 -4.23 1.61
CA VAL A 242 -11.05 -3.00 0.84
C VAL A 242 -12.50 -2.50 0.91
N GLY A 243 -12.69 -1.38 1.60
CA GLY A 243 -13.98 -0.69 1.61
C GLY A 243 -14.18 0.03 0.28
N LEU A 244 -15.18 -0.37 -0.48
CA LEU A 244 -15.61 0.29 -1.71
C LEU A 244 -16.69 1.33 -1.43
N SER A 245 -17.13 2.04 -2.46
CA SER A 245 -18.19 3.04 -2.36
C SER A 245 -19.49 2.45 -1.85
N THR A 246 -20.33 3.31 -1.29
CA THR A 246 -21.65 2.94 -0.73
C THR A 246 -22.47 2.11 -1.71
N GLY A 247 -22.94 0.95 -1.26
CA GLY A 247 -23.75 0.02 -2.06
C GLY A 247 -22.95 -1.15 -2.65
N LEU A 248 -21.64 -1.18 -2.45
CA LEU A 248 -20.80 -2.33 -2.78
C LEU A 248 -20.36 -3.02 -1.50
N ASP A 249 -20.32 -4.34 -1.53
CA ASP A 249 -19.76 -5.12 -0.44
C ASP A 249 -18.23 -4.91 -0.36
N PRO A 250 -17.65 -4.85 0.84
CA PRO A 250 -16.22 -4.80 0.99
C PRO A 250 -15.57 -6.09 0.47
N VAL A 251 -14.48 -5.95 -0.26
CA VAL A 251 -13.73 -7.09 -0.80
C VAL A 251 -12.63 -7.49 0.19
N GLN A 252 -12.53 -8.76 0.50
CA GLN A 252 -11.47 -9.30 1.34
C GLN A 252 -10.13 -9.30 0.60
N TRP A 253 -9.04 -8.94 1.29
CA TRP A 253 -7.71 -8.95 0.67
C TRP A 253 -7.24 -10.35 0.29
N ASP A 254 -7.61 -11.39 1.04
CA ASP A 254 -7.28 -12.79 0.76
C ASP A 254 -7.91 -13.30 -0.56
N GLN A 255 -9.00 -12.67 -1.02
CA GLN A 255 -9.59 -12.93 -2.33
C GLN A 255 -8.86 -12.23 -3.48
N LEU A 256 -8.07 -11.23 -3.16
CA LEU A 256 -7.35 -10.41 -4.13
C LEU A 256 -5.90 -10.86 -4.33
N ALA A 257 -5.24 -11.27 -3.27
CA ALA A 257 -3.81 -11.61 -3.28
C ALA A 257 -3.45 -12.50 -2.09
N ASP A 258 -2.31 -13.17 -2.19
CA ASP A 258 -1.65 -13.78 -1.04
C ASP A 258 -1.16 -12.69 -0.08
N ARG A 259 -0.88 -13.07 1.18
CA ARG A 259 -0.36 -12.15 2.19
C ARG A 259 0.96 -11.52 1.75
N PRO A 260 1.10 -10.19 1.81
CA PRO A 260 2.41 -9.57 1.61
C PRO A 260 3.35 -9.96 2.75
N SER A 261 4.59 -10.23 2.44
CA SER A 261 5.57 -10.78 3.37
C SER A 261 6.92 -10.07 3.25
N THR A 262 7.97 -10.84 3.18
CA THR A 262 9.34 -10.34 3.04
C THR A 262 9.90 -10.78 1.71
N SER A 263 10.33 -9.85 0.90
CA SER A 263 10.96 -10.15 -0.38
C SER A 263 12.30 -10.89 -0.19
N ALA A 264 12.68 -11.69 -1.17
CA ALA A 264 13.98 -12.37 -1.16
C ALA A 264 15.14 -11.36 -1.06
N TYR A 265 14.97 -10.19 -1.69
CA TYR A 265 15.93 -9.10 -1.61
C TYR A 265 16.12 -8.57 -0.19
N ALA A 266 15.04 -8.26 0.50
CA ALA A 266 15.09 -7.79 1.88
C ALA A 266 15.58 -8.88 2.83
N ALA A 267 15.10 -10.12 2.68
CA ALA A 267 15.51 -11.25 3.50
C ALA A 267 17.03 -11.48 3.45
N SER A 268 17.64 -11.40 2.27
CA SER A 268 19.10 -11.56 2.11
C SER A 268 19.92 -10.48 2.81
N ARG A 269 19.29 -9.35 3.16
CA ARG A 269 19.89 -8.20 3.84
C ARG A 269 19.44 -8.05 5.29
N GLY A 270 18.74 -9.06 5.82
CA GLY A 270 18.21 -9.02 7.19
C GLY A 270 16.97 -8.13 7.36
N GLY A 271 16.40 -7.62 6.27
CA GLY A 271 15.13 -6.91 6.26
C GLY A 271 13.94 -7.84 6.46
N ARG A 272 12.80 -7.29 6.85
CA ARG A 272 11.55 -8.03 7.06
C ARG A 272 10.35 -7.18 6.69
N PHE A 273 9.29 -7.84 6.21
CA PHE A 273 7.99 -7.23 5.95
C PHE A 273 8.06 -6.01 5.04
N ASP A 274 8.87 -6.09 4.01
CA ASP A 274 9.05 -5.00 3.05
C ASP A 274 8.02 -5.01 1.91
N GLU A 275 7.31 -6.11 1.74
CA GLU A 275 6.35 -6.21 0.66
C GLU A 275 5.11 -5.35 0.89
N VAL A 276 4.57 -4.84 -0.19
CA VAL A 276 3.33 -4.07 -0.25
C VAL A 276 2.56 -4.44 -1.51
N HIS A 277 1.24 -4.55 -1.36
CA HIS A 277 0.32 -4.70 -2.49
C HIS A 277 -0.41 -3.41 -2.74
N VAL A 278 -0.57 -3.07 -4.00
CA VAL A 278 -1.34 -1.90 -4.44
C VAL A 278 -2.33 -2.33 -5.51
N ILE A 279 -3.60 -2.06 -5.28
CA ILE A 279 -4.68 -2.36 -6.23
C ILE A 279 -5.48 -1.10 -6.49
N VAL A 280 -5.75 -0.85 -7.75
CA VAL A 280 -6.51 0.31 -8.22
C VAL A 280 -7.89 -0.16 -8.68
N PHE A 281 -8.95 0.45 -8.16
CA PHE A 281 -10.33 0.14 -8.48
C PHE A 281 -11.02 1.32 -9.16
N ASP A 282 -11.89 1.03 -10.11
CA ASP A 282 -12.91 1.96 -10.56
C ASP A 282 -14.08 1.94 -9.57
N ASP A 283 -13.90 2.61 -8.44
CA ASP A 283 -14.81 2.55 -7.29
C ASP A 283 -16.23 3.05 -7.62
N LYS A 284 -16.32 3.99 -8.56
CA LYS A 284 -17.61 4.58 -8.98
C LYS A 284 -18.09 4.13 -10.36
N GLY A 285 -17.32 3.28 -11.05
CA GLY A 285 -17.68 2.85 -12.40
C GLY A 285 -17.53 3.94 -13.48
N THR A 286 -16.79 5.00 -13.21
CA THR A 286 -16.66 6.12 -14.14
C THR A 286 -15.80 5.81 -15.35
N ILE A 287 -14.93 4.84 -15.26
CA ILE A 287 -14.00 4.42 -16.32
C ILE A 287 -14.57 3.21 -17.09
N THR A 288 -14.91 2.16 -16.37
CA THR A 288 -15.34 0.88 -16.95
C THR A 288 -16.86 0.80 -17.18
N GLY A 289 -17.63 1.62 -16.48
CA GLY A 289 -19.08 1.52 -16.41
C GLY A 289 -19.59 0.62 -15.27
N ASN A 290 -18.71 -0.14 -14.61
CA ASN A 290 -19.04 -1.03 -13.52
C ASN A 290 -18.25 -0.65 -12.27
N ALA A 291 -18.94 -0.22 -11.23
CA ALA A 291 -18.33 0.14 -9.97
C ALA A 291 -17.65 -1.08 -9.30
N GLY A 292 -16.52 -0.87 -8.69
CA GLY A 292 -15.74 -1.92 -8.02
C GLY A 292 -14.83 -2.74 -8.94
N THR A 293 -14.76 -2.44 -10.24
CA THR A 293 -13.87 -3.13 -11.17
C THR A 293 -12.41 -2.84 -10.84
N ILE A 294 -11.58 -3.88 -10.81
CA ILE A 294 -10.13 -3.73 -10.67
C ILE A 294 -9.56 -3.20 -11.99
N LEU A 295 -8.84 -2.08 -11.91
CA LEU A 295 -8.14 -1.47 -13.03
C LEU A 295 -6.69 -1.95 -13.12
N GLU A 296 -6.00 -1.96 -11.99
CA GLU A 296 -4.59 -2.33 -11.90
C GLU A 296 -4.36 -3.16 -10.63
N LYS A 297 -3.41 -4.10 -10.71
CA LYS A 297 -3.05 -4.97 -9.61
C LYS A 297 -1.53 -5.15 -9.56
N HIS A 298 -0.91 -4.52 -8.59
CA HIS A 298 0.52 -4.55 -8.37
C HIS A 298 0.81 -5.25 -7.05
N LEU A 299 1.39 -6.43 -7.11
CA LEU A 299 1.61 -7.29 -5.95
C LEU A 299 3.10 -7.46 -5.65
N ASN A 300 3.41 -7.74 -4.39
CA ASN A 300 4.76 -8.05 -3.93
C ASN A 300 5.81 -6.99 -4.30
N LEU A 301 5.39 -5.72 -4.29
CA LEU A 301 6.30 -4.60 -4.46
C LEU A 301 7.07 -4.39 -3.16
N SER A 302 8.31 -3.89 -3.25
CA SER A 302 9.13 -3.66 -2.07
C SER A 302 9.06 -2.20 -1.58
N LYS A 303 9.07 -2.00 -0.28
CA LYS A 303 9.27 -0.69 0.35
C LYS A 303 10.74 -0.25 0.37
N ALA A 304 11.65 -1.18 0.11
CA ALA A 304 13.08 -0.87 0.02
C ALA A 304 13.38 -0.09 -1.27
N LYS A 305 14.01 1.08 -1.14
CA LYS A 305 14.30 1.95 -2.29
C LYS A 305 15.22 1.31 -3.33
N ASP A 306 16.07 0.42 -2.89
CA ASP A 306 17.03 -0.36 -3.66
C ASP A 306 16.54 -1.79 -3.95
N GLY A 307 15.27 -2.08 -3.66
CA GLY A 307 14.67 -3.40 -3.87
C GLY A 307 14.64 -3.81 -5.34
N GLU A 308 14.97 -5.06 -5.60
CA GLU A 308 14.95 -5.66 -6.93
C GLU A 308 14.30 -7.05 -6.88
N TYR A 309 13.57 -7.41 -7.95
CA TYR A 309 13.12 -8.78 -8.19
C TYR A 309 14.25 -9.66 -8.69
N SER A 310 15.07 -9.08 -9.58
CA SER A 310 16.30 -9.63 -10.12
C SER A 310 17.22 -8.49 -10.49
N ALA A 311 18.49 -8.76 -10.75
CA ALA A 311 19.45 -7.71 -11.09
C ALA A 311 18.95 -6.79 -12.22
N GLY A 312 18.81 -5.51 -11.91
CA GLY A 312 18.30 -4.48 -12.83
C GLY A 312 16.79 -4.40 -12.97
N SER A 313 16.02 -5.19 -12.22
CA SER A 313 14.55 -5.15 -12.22
C SER A 313 14.03 -4.56 -10.91
N PRO A 314 13.83 -3.24 -10.82
CA PRO A 314 13.45 -2.59 -9.57
C PRO A 314 12.06 -3.05 -9.09
N SER A 315 11.97 -3.37 -7.80
CA SER A 315 10.72 -3.71 -7.12
C SER A 315 10.23 -2.62 -6.18
N TYR A 316 10.95 -1.50 -6.07
CA TYR A 316 10.54 -0.39 -5.22
C TYR A 316 9.19 0.18 -5.67
N TRP A 317 8.17 0.10 -4.81
CA TRP A 317 6.78 0.32 -5.16
C TRP A 317 6.49 1.67 -5.83
N ARG A 318 7.11 2.77 -5.37
CA ARG A 318 6.89 4.10 -5.97
C ARG A 318 7.40 4.18 -7.40
N LYS A 319 8.62 3.69 -7.64
CA LYS A 319 9.22 3.69 -8.96
C LYS A 319 8.53 2.72 -9.90
N TYR A 320 8.14 1.57 -9.38
CA TYR A 320 7.42 0.56 -10.15
C TYR A 320 6.07 1.09 -10.66
N ILE A 321 5.23 1.61 -9.76
CA ILE A 321 3.89 2.13 -10.12
C ILE A 321 3.99 3.34 -11.06
N LYS A 322 5.00 4.20 -10.88
CA LYS A 322 5.21 5.32 -11.81
C LYS A 322 5.47 4.86 -13.24
N ASN A 323 6.22 3.78 -13.41
CA ASN A 323 6.72 3.34 -14.72
C ASN A 323 5.76 2.37 -15.44
N ASN A 324 4.79 1.84 -14.75
CA ASN A 324 3.78 0.92 -15.27
C ASN A 324 2.38 1.54 -15.24
#